data_d4102163a6d0166960ef112511152f8c
#
_entry.id   d4102163a6d0166960ef112511152f8c
#
_cell.length_a   1.000
_cell.length_b   1.000
_cell.length_c   1.000
_cell.angle_alpha   90.00
_cell.angle_beta   90.00
_cell.angle_gamma   90.00
#
_symmetry.space_group_name_H-M   'P 1'
#
loop_
_entity.id
_entity.type
_entity.pdbx_description
1 polymer ?
#
loop_
_entity_poly.entity_id
_entity_poly.type
_entity_poly.pdbx_seq_one_letter_code
_entity_poly.pdbx_strand_id
1 'polypeptide(L)'
;MLLIAGIINAIGVTLFIAPVQLYDSGISGTSILLSQLTPDYLSLSFFLILLNIPLLLFGFKRQGAVFSIYAIFTVCVYSVAAWLITDVLPIDVSIASPLAGTDLFLCALFGGIISGVGSGLAIRYGGAMDGIEVVAVIFAKPLGLSVGTFVLIYNVLLYIICGVVMGSWILPLYSIVTYAAGSKTVDFIVDGLDSAKAAMIITTHPDEIARAVSEEFGTGLTIIDAHGFYSDTPKTVLYVVVNRFQTVKLKTL
;
A
#
# COMPACT_ATOMS: atom_id res chain seq x y z
N MET A 1 -1.43 8.74 -14.85
CA MET A 1 -0.91 7.78 -13.86
C MET A 1 -2.02 6.92 -13.25
N LEU A 2 -3.16 7.46 -12.80
CA LEU A 2 -4.26 6.68 -12.21
C LEU A 2 -4.80 5.58 -13.14
N LEU A 3 -4.88 5.82 -14.44
CA LEU A 3 -5.26 4.80 -15.42
C LEU A 3 -4.26 3.63 -15.43
N ILE A 4 -2.97 3.94 -15.43
CA ILE A 4 -1.91 2.91 -15.37
C ILE A 4 -1.99 2.13 -14.07
N ALA A 5 -2.23 2.82 -12.95
CA ALA A 5 -2.41 2.21 -11.63
C ALA A 5 -3.54 1.18 -11.62
N GLY A 6 -4.72 1.54 -12.15
CA GLY A 6 -5.86 0.62 -12.23
C GLY A 6 -5.59 -0.60 -13.11
N ILE A 7 -4.93 -0.42 -14.26
CA ILE A 7 -4.57 -1.53 -15.14
C ILE A 7 -3.56 -2.47 -14.49
N ILE A 8 -2.51 -1.94 -13.85
CA ILE A 8 -1.50 -2.76 -13.16
C ILE A 8 -2.15 -3.57 -12.04
N ASN A 9 -3.03 -2.94 -11.26
CA ASN A 9 -3.75 -3.64 -10.20
C ASN A 9 -4.62 -4.77 -10.75
N ALA A 10 -5.36 -4.50 -11.85
CA ALA A 10 -6.16 -5.54 -12.52
C ALA A 10 -5.30 -6.73 -12.94
N ILE A 11 -4.13 -6.50 -13.53
CA ILE A 11 -3.19 -7.56 -13.93
C ILE A 11 -2.78 -8.40 -12.71
N GLY A 12 -2.37 -7.76 -11.59
CA GLY A 12 -1.98 -8.47 -10.38
C GLY A 12 -3.09 -9.36 -9.83
N VAL A 13 -4.30 -8.80 -9.73
CA VAL A 13 -5.44 -9.52 -9.17
C VAL A 13 -5.96 -10.60 -10.11
N THR A 14 -6.20 -10.28 -11.39
CA THR A 14 -6.87 -11.22 -12.31
C THR A 14 -5.97 -12.29 -12.89
N LEU A 15 -4.67 -12.03 -13.05
CA LEU A 15 -3.75 -13.02 -13.61
C LEU A 15 -3.02 -13.87 -12.56
N PHE A 16 -2.95 -13.43 -11.29
CA PHE A 16 -2.21 -14.14 -10.26
C PHE A 16 -3.09 -14.56 -9.06
N ILE A 17 -3.88 -13.64 -8.50
CA ILE A 17 -4.58 -13.85 -7.23
C ILE A 17 -5.89 -14.62 -7.45
N ALA A 18 -6.78 -14.11 -8.29
CA ALA A 18 -8.11 -14.65 -8.50
C ALA A 18 -8.11 -16.08 -9.10
N PRO A 19 -7.26 -16.43 -10.09
CA PRO A 19 -7.28 -17.75 -10.71
C PRO A 19 -6.99 -18.91 -9.74
N VAL A 20 -6.16 -18.67 -8.74
CA VAL A 20 -5.81 -19.65 -7.71
C VAL A 20 -6.61 -19.45 -6.42
N GLN A 21 -7.69 -18.67 -6.49
CA GLN A 21 -8.61 -18.41 -5.39
C GLN A 21 -7.97 -17.78 -4.14
N LEU A 22 -6.85 -17.11 -4.28
CA LEU A 22 -6.27 -16.29 -3.23
C LEU A 22 -7.09 -15.02 -3.02
N TYR A 23 -6.98 -14.45 -1.83
CA TYR A 23 -7.67 -13.21 -1.48
C TYR A 23 -6.67 -12.04 -1.47
N ASP A 24 -7.06 -10.97 -2.12
CA ASP A 24 -6.36 -9.68 -2.01
C ASP A 24 -6.73 -9.00 -0.67
N SER A 25 -6.23 -7.81 -0.44
CA SER A 25 -6.60 -7.02 0.73
C SER A 25 -7.93 -6.26 0.54
N GLY A 26 -8.56 -5.88 1.65
CA GLY A 26 -9.67 -4.95 1.66
C GLY A 26 -10.93 -5.42 0.93
N ILE A 27 -11.56 -4.48 0.27
CA ILE A 27 -12.79 -4.73 -0.50
C ILE A 27 -12.51 -5.60 -1.73
N SER A 28 -11.33 -5.50 -2.32
CA SER A 28 -10.91 -6.36 -3.42
C SER A 28 -10.93 -7.84 -3.00
N GLY A 29 -10.36 -8.18 -1.84
CA GLY A 29 -10.41 -9.51 -1.26
C GLY A 29 -11.84 -9.97 -0.94
N THR A 30 -12.67 -9.07 -0.38
CA THR A 30 -14.09 -9.34 -0.14
C THR A 30 -14.84 -9.59 -1.45
N SER A 31 -14.52 -8.84 -2.52
CA SER A 31 -15.11 -9.02 -3.85
C SER A 31 -14.77 -10.39 -4.45
N ILE A 32 -13.51 -10.86 -4.26
CA ILE A 32 -13.10 -12.21 -4.68
C ILE A 32 -13.90 -13.27 -3.92
N LEU A 33 -14.00 -13.15 -2.59
CA LEU A 33 -14.80 -14.11 -1.80
C LEU A 33 -16.25 -14.16 -2.27
N LEU A 34 -16.88 -13.01 -2.47
CA LEU A 34 -18.28 -12.96 -2.92
C LEU A 34 -18.47 -13.53 -4.32
N SER A 35 -17.53 -13.28 -5.25
CA SER A 35 -17.60 -13.86 -6.60
C SER A 35 -17.48 -15.39 -6.59
N GLN A 36 -16.74 -15.96 -5.62
CA GLN A 36 -16.62 -17.41 -5.45
C GLN A 36 -17.87 -18.05 -4.82
N LEU A 37 -18.65 -17.31 -4.04
CA LEU A 37 -19.84 -17.77 -3.35
C LEU A 37 -21.12 -17.56 -4.16
N THR A 38 -21.07 -16.83 -5.24
CA THR A 38 -22.22 -16.43 -6.05
C THR A 38 -22.15 -17.07 -7.44
N PRO A 39 -23.29 -17.16 -8.17
CA PRO A 39 -23.29 -17.67 -9.53
C PRO A 39 -22.39 -16.86 -10.48
N ASP A 40 -21.86 -17.50 -11.52
CA ASP A 40 -20.88 -16.97 -12.48
C ASP A 40 -21.25 -15.63 -13.15
N TYR A 41 -22.54 -15.31 -13.25
CA TYR A 41 -23.00 -14.02 -13.78
C TYR A 41 -22.71 -12.82 -12.85
N LEU A 42 -22.39 -13.08 -11.57
CA LEU A 42 -21.95 -12.06 -10.61
C LEU A 42 -20.41 -12.08 -10.54
N SER A 43 -19.80 -11.44 -11.52
CA SER A 43 -18.34 -11.44 -11.68
C SER A 43 -17.62 -10.65 -10.59
N LEU A 44 -16.31 -10.88 -10.45
CA LEU A 44 -15.42 -10.09 -9.60
C LEU A 44 -15.57 -8.58 -9.87
N SER A 45 -15.61 -8.19 -11.15
CA SER A 45 -15.73 -6.79 -11.57
C SER A 45 -17.03 -6.13 -11.09
N PHE A 46 -18.12 -6.89 -11.05
CA PHE A 46 -19.40 -6.42 -10.48
C PHE A 46 -19.26 -6.07 -8.99
N PHE A 47 -18.66 -6.98 -8.20
CA PHE A 47 -18.50 -6.74 -6.76
C PHE A 47 -17.48 -5.65 -6.46
N LEU A 48 -16.41 -5.49 -7.28
CA LEU A 48 -15.47 -4.38 -7.15
C LEU A 48 -16.18 -3.03 -7.25
N ILE A 49 -17.09 -2.87 -8.20
CA ILE A 49 -17.86 -1.63 -8.35
C ILE A 49 -18.89 -1.49 -7.24
N LEU A 50 -19.68 -2.54 -7.00
CA LEU A 50 -20.79 -2.53 -6.06
C LEU A 50 -20.35 -2.17 -4.64
N LEU A 51 -19.24 -2.70 -4.18
CA LEU A 51 -18.75 -2.50 -2.82
C LEU A 51 -17.89 -1.24 -2.67
N ASN A 52 -17.04 -0.94 -3.65
CA ASN A 52 -16.14 0.21 -3.55
C ASN A 52 -16.87 1.54 -3.75
N ILE A 53 -17.75 1.67 -4.75
CA ILE A 53 -18.38 2.97 -5.07
C ILE A 53 -19.13 3.57 -3.88
N PRO A 54 -19.99 2.84 -3.14
CA PRO A 54 -20.66 3.39 -1.96
C PRO A 54 -19.70 3.90 -0.88
N LEU A 55 -18.61 3.17 -0.62
CA LEU A 55 -17.61 3.55 0.38
C LEU A 55 -16.83 4.80 -0.04
N LEU A 56 -16.48 4.91 -1.32
CA LEU A 56 -15.81 6.09 -1.87
C LEU A 56 -16.74 7.32 -1.86
N LEU A 57 -18.01 7.14 -2.16
CA LEU A 57 -19.01 8.21 -2.05
C LEU A 57 -19.22 8.65 -0.59
N PHE A 58 -19.22 7.71 0.36
CA PHE A 58 -19.28 8.04 1.78
C PHE A 58 -18.06 8.87 2.21
N GLY A 59 -16.89 8.56 1.67
CA GLY A 59 -15.64 9.30 1.90
C GLY A 59 -15.64 10.73 1.36
N PHE A 60 -16.49 11.07 0.39
CA PHE A 60 -16.49 12.35 -0.30
C PHE A 60 -16.53 13.56 0.65
N LYS A 61 -17.34 13.47 1.71
CA LYS A 61 -17.47 14.53 2.71
C LYS A 61 -16.26 14.69 3.64
N ARG A 62 -15.44 13.68 3.75
CA ARG A 62 -14.32 13.62 4.72
C ARG A 62 -12.95 13.84 4.08
N GLN A 63 -12.75 13.29 2.87
CA GLN A 63 -11.47 13.32 2.15
C GLN A 63 -11.39 14.44 1.09
N GLY A 64 -12.53 15.04 0.76
CA GLY A 64 -12.63 16.04 -0.28
C GLY A 64 -12.97 15.49 -1.66
N ALA A 65 -13.47 16.39 -2.53
CA ALA A 65 -13.99 16.02 -3.85
C ALA A 65 -12.92 15.46 -4.78
N VAL A 66 -11.73 16.06 -4.81
CA VAL A 66 -10.66 15.68 -5.73
C VAL A 66 -10.17 14.26 -5.46
N PHE A 67 -9.90 13.93 -4.19
CA PHE A 67 -9.51 12.57 -3.78
C PHE A 67 -10.57 11.54 -4.18
N SER A 68 -11.84 11.81 -3.87
CA SER A 68 -12.93 10.87 -4.16
C SER A 68 -13.15 10.66 -5.65
N ILE A 69 -13.04 11.71 -6.47
CA ILE A 69 -13.13 11.59 -7.94
C ILE A 69 -11.97 10.74 -8.47
N TYR A 70 -10.75 10.96 -7.99
CA TYR A 70 -9.58 10.18 -8.41
C TYR A 70 -9.71 8.72 -7.99
N ALA A 71 -10.18 8.46 -6.76
CA ALA A 71 -10.42 7.10 -6.27
C ALA A 71 -11.51 6.38 -7.08
N ILE A 72 -12.67 7.03 -7.30
CA ILE A 72 -13.74 6.46 -8.13
C ILE A 72 -13.23 6.17 -9.54
N PHE A 73 -12.52 7.12 -10.15
CA PHE A 73 -11.93 6.91 -11.48
C PHE A 73 -10.99 5.70 -11.50
N THR A 74 -10.11 5.57 -10.51
CA THR A 74 -9.13 4.48 -10.45
C THR A 74 -9.82 3.12 -10.26
N VAL A 75 -10.81 3.05 -9.37
CA VAL A 75 -11.60 1.83 -9.15
C VAL A 75 -12.42 1.45 -10.41
N CYS A 76 -13.00 2.42 -11.11
CA CYS A 76 -13.67 2.15 -12.39
C CYS A 76 -12.71 1.60 -13.44
N VAL A 77 -11.51 2.19 -13.58
CA VAL A 77 -10.47 1.68 -14.49
C VAL A 77 -10.06 0.26 -14.10
N TYR A 78 -9.81 0.01 -12.82
CA TYR A 78 -9.49 -1.31 -12.30
C TYR A 78 -10.59 -2.33 -12.64
N SER A 79 -11.85 -2.00 -12.37
CA SER A 79 -12.98 -2.90 -12.62
C SER A 79 -13.19 -3.19 -14.11
N VAL A 80 -13.06 -2.16 -14.97
CA VAL A 80 -13.15 -2.33 -16.44
C VAL A 80 -11.98 -3.17 -16.96
N ALA A 81 -10.75 -2.93 -16.49
CA ALA A 81 -9.59 -3.71 -16.88
C ALA A 81 -9.71 -5.17 -16.40
N ALA A 82 -10.19 -5.40 -15.18
CA ALA A 82 -10.47 -6.72 -14.66
C ALA A 82 -11.50 -7.45 -15.55
N TRP A 83 -12.63 -6.81 -15.85
CA TRP A 83 -13.65 -7.36 -16.75
C TRP A 83 -13.09 -7.67 -18.14
N LEU A 84 -12.29 -6.78 -18.72
CA LEU A 84 -11.65 -7.03 -20.03
C LEU A 84 -10.75 -8.28 -19.99
N ILE A 85 -10.00 -8.49 -18.92
CA ILE A 85 -9.08 -9.61 -18.79
C ILE A 85 -9.84 -10.92 -18.55
N THR A 86 -10.87 -10.91 -17.70
CA THR A 86 -11.58 -12.13 -17.30
C THR A 86 -12.65 -12.56 -18.29
N ASP A 87 -13.37 -11.63 -18.90
CA ASP A 87 -14.58 -11.92 -19.65
C ASP A 87 -14.46 -11.67 -21.16
N VAL A 88 -13.52 -10.81 -21.62
CA VAL A 88 -13.44 -10.39 -23.01
C VAL A 88 -12.20 -10.95 -23.72
N LEU A 89 -11.04 -10.90 -23.06
CA LEU A 89 -9.81 -11.40 -23.66
C LEU A 89 -9.74 -12.94 -23.62
N PRO A 90 -9.16 -13.58 -24.64
CA PRO A 90 -9.02 -15.04 -24.67
C PRO A 90 -7.88 -15.52 -23.77
N ILE A 91 -7.87 -15.07 -22.51
CA ILE A 91 -6.90 -15.46 -21.51
C ILE A 91 -7.60 -16.41 -20.55
N ASP A 92 -7.14 -17.67 -20.49
CA ASP A 92 -7.69 -18.62 -19.55
C ASP A 92 -7.16 -18.33 -18.14
N VAL A 93 -8.03 -17.81 -17.30
CA VAL A 93 -7.79 -17.50 -15.88
C VAL A 93 -8.68 -18.35 -14.96
N SER A 94 -9.30 -19.41 -15.49
CA SER A 94 -10.34 -20.15 -14.75
C SER A 94 -9.79 -21.13 -13.72
N ILE A 95 -8.60 -21.70 -13.94
CA ILE A 95 -8.07 -22.80 -13.12
C ILE A 95 -6.69 -22.50 -12.55
N ALA A 96 -5.91 -21.68 -13.27
CA ALA A 96 -4.52 -21.40 -12.91
C ALA A 96 -4.10 -20.03 -13.40
N SER A 97 -3.05 -19.47 -12.79
CA SER A 97 -2.42 -18.26 -13.30
C SER A 97 -1.80 -18.53 -14.67
N PRO A 98 -2.06 -17.71 -15.71
CA PRO A 98 -1.42 -17.85 -17.01
C PRO A 98 0.12 -17.75 -16.96
N LEU A 99 0.67 -17.14 -15.90
CA LEU A 99 2.09 -16.85 -15.75
C LEU A 99 2.78 -17.71 -14.67
N ALA A 100 2.06 -18.12 -13.63
CA ALA A 100 2.62 -18.86 -12.48
C ALA A 100 1.96 -20.23 -12.25
N GLY A 101 1.04 -20.64 -13.14
CA GLY A 101 0.33 -21.91 -13.02
C GLY A 101 -0.46 -22.01 -11.71
N THR A 102 -0.34 -23.14 -11.02
CA THR A 102 -1.01 -23.42 -9.74
C THR A 102 -0.11 -23.20 -8.53
N ASP A 103 1.07 -22.62 -8.69
CA ASP A 103 1.97 -22.34 -7.57
C ASP A 103 1.43 -21.20 -6.72
N LEU A 104 0.85 -21.55 -5.58
CA LEU A 104 0.22 -20.60 -4.65
C LEU A 104 1.20 -19.56 -4.10
N PHE A 105 2.48 -19.95 -3.88
CA PHE A 105 3.45 -19.02 -3.35
C PHE A 105 3.87 -17.98 -4.39
N LEU A 106 4.15 -18.41 -5.63
CA LEU A 106 4.46 -17.49 -6.72
C LEU A 106 3.28 -16.57 -7.03
N CYS A 107 2.07 -17.12 -7.08
CA CYS A 107 0.85 -16.32 -7.28
C CYS A 107 0.64 -15.30 -6.16
N ALA A 108 0.80 -15.70 -4.91
CA ALA A 108 0.67 -14.82 -3.75
C ALA A 108 1.72 -13.69 -3.77
N LEU A 109 2.98 -14.03 -4.02
CA LEU A 109 4.09 -13.08 -4.00
C LEU A 109 3.99 -12.08 -5.17
N PHE A 110 3.93 -12.57 -6.39
CA PHE A 110 3.89 -11.69 -7.57
C PHE A 110 2.55 -10.97 -7.71
N GLY A 111 1.45 -11.64 -7.39
CA GLY A 111 0.14 -10.99 -7.34
C GLY A 111 0.13 -9.84 -6.35
N GLY A 112 0.63 -10.05 -5.13
CA GLY A 112 0.76 -9.01 -4.11
C GLY A 112 1.69 -7.87 -4.54
N ILE A 113 2.85 -8.15 -5.13
CA ILE A 113 3.78 -7.12 -5.61
C ILE A 113 3.11 -6.29 -6.72
N ILE A 114 2.53 -6.92 -7.73
CA ILE A 114 1.96 -6.22 -8.87
C ILE A 114 0.72 -5.40 -8.47
N SER A 115 -0.20 -5.99 -7.68
CA SER A 115 -1.35 -5.25 -7.15
C SER A 115 -0.89 -4.10 -6.24
N GLY A 116 0.15 -4.34 -5.42
CA GLY A 116 0.77 -3.32 -4.59
C GLY A 116 1.38 -2.15 -5.37
N VAL A 117 1.98 -2.39 -6.55
CA VAL A 117 2.44 -1.31 -7.44
C VAL A 117 1.26 -0.48 -7.90
N GLY A 118 0.16 -1.11 -8.34
CA GLY A 118 -1.05 -0.41 -8.74
C GLY A 118 -1.63 0.45 -7.62
N SER A 119 -1.84 -0.15 -6.44
CA SER A 119 -2.37 0.56 -5.26
C SER A 119 -1.45 1.70 -4.80
N GLY A 120 -0.13 1.44 -4.73
CA GLY A 120 0.85 2.45 -4.36
C GLY A 120 0.89 3.65 -5.32
N LEU A 121 0.78 3.41 -6.63
CA LEU A 121 0.66 4.47 -7.62
C LEU A 121 -0.63 5.26 -7.46
N ALA A 122 -1.77 4.61 -7.21
CA ALA A 122 -3.04 5.29 -6.97
C ALA A 122 -2.93 6.26 -5.79
N ILE A 123 -2.42 5.78 -4.65
CA ILE A 123 -2.23 6.59 -3.43
C ILE A 123 -1.25 7.74 -3.68
N ARG A 124 -0.10 7.47 -4.30
CA ARG A 124 0.92 8.48 -4.58
C ARG A 124 0.41 9.64 -5.45
N TYR A 125 -0.55 9.36 -6.33
CA TYR A 125 -1.17 10.37 -7.21
C TYR A 125 -2.52 10.89 -6.68
N GLY A 126 -2.78 10.71 -5.37
CA GLY A 126 -3.90 11.34 -4.67
C GLY A 126 -5.24 10.63 -4.86
N GLY A 127 -5.24 9.39 -5.30
CA GLY A 127 -6.41 8.51 -5.35
C GLY A 127 -6.36 7.41 -4.31
N ALA A 128 -7.23 6.42 -4.46
CA ALA A 128 -7.24 5.17 -3.72
C ALA A 128 -7.64 4.03 -4.66
N MET A 129 -7.22 2.82 -4.34
CA MET A 129 -7.61 1.63 -5.10
C MET A 129 -8.75 0.87 -4.43
N ASP A 130 -8.94 1.10 -3.13
CA ASP A 130 -9.87 0.33 -2.32
C ASP A 130 -10.64 1.22 -1.33
N GLY A 131 -11.96 0.98 -1.23
CA GLY A 131 -12.85 1.73 -0.33
C GLY A 131 -12.54 1.52 1.14
N ILE A 132 -11.84 0.42 1.52
CA ILE A 132 -11.44 0.20 2.91
C ILE A 132 -10.44 1.25 3.41
N GLU A 133 -9.59 1.79 2.53
CA GLU A 133 -8.64 2.85 2.88
C GLU A 133 -9.41 4.12 3.32
N VAL A 134 -10.49 4.45 2.62
CA VAL A 134 -11.36 5.59 2.97
C VAL A 134 -12.06 5.35 4.30
N VAL A 135 -12.59 4.14 4.51
CA VAL A 135 -13.22 3.75 5.78
C VAL A 135 -12.20 3.82 6.91
N ALA A 136 -11.00 3.31 6.69
CA ALA A 136 -9.93 3.33 7.68
C ALA A 136 -9.54 4.76 8.09
N VAL A 137 -9.40 5.69 7.15
CA VAL A 137 -9.09 7.09 7.48
C VAL A 137 -10.19 7.74 8.33
N ILE A 138 -11.46 7.38 8.09
CA ILE A 138 -12.59 7.95 8.84
C ILE A 138 -12.70 7.36 10.26
N PHE A 139 -12.52 6.04 10.39
CA PHE A 139 -12.84 5.32 11.63
C PHE A 139 -11.61 4.97 12.48
N ALA A 140 -10.39 4.89 11.93
CA ALA A 140 -9.22 4.53 12.70
C ALA A 140 -8.91 5.56 13.79
N LYS A 141 -8.94 6.86 13.46
CA LYS A 141 -8.62 7.93 14.41
C LYS A 141 -9.56 7.96 15.63
N PRO A 142 -10.89 7.90 15.51
CA PRO A 142 -11.80 7.80 16.65
C PRO A 142 -11.57 6.56 17.53
N LEU A 143 -11.07 5.47 16.93
CA LEU A 143 -10.76 4.22 17.64
C LEU A 143 -9.34 4.21 18.25
N GLY A 144 -8.56 5.28 18.08
CA GLY A 144 -7.16 5.33 18.53
C GLY A 144 -6.21 4.44 17.73
N LEU A 145 -6.58 4.07 16.50
CA LEU A 145 -5.81 3.18 15.64
C LEU A 145 -5.10 3.98 14.54
N SER A 146 -4.01 3.43 14.01
CA SER A 146 -3.48 3.87 12.73
C SER A 146 -4.32 3.33 11.57
N VAL A 147 -4.30 4.00 10.41
CA VAL A 147 -4.98 3.54 9.20
C VAL A 147 -4.53 2.13 8.82
N GLY A 148 -3.22 1.88 8.83
CA GLY A 148 -2.66 0.56 8.52
C GLY A 148 -3.09 -0.52 9.50
N THR A 149 -3.19 -0.20 10.82
CA THR A 149 -3.69 -1.14 11.82
C THR A 149 -5.17 -1.48 11.59
N PHE A 150 -5.98 -0.50 11.21
CA PHE A 150 -7.39 -0.72 10.87
C PHE A 150 -7.54 -1.67 9.67
N VAL A 151 -6.81 -1.41 8.60
CA VAL A 151 -6.81 -2.27 7.39
C VAL A 151 -6.29 -3.67 7.71
N LEU A 152 -5.25 -3.79 8.54
CA LEU A 152 -4.73 -5.09 8.99
C LEU A 152 -5.79 -5.89 9.76
N ILE A 153 -6.49 -5.26 10.71
CA ILE A 153 -7.57 -5.92 11.45
C ILE A 153 -8.67 -6.40 10.51
N TYR A 154 -9.08 -5.55 9.56
CA TYR A 154 -10.07 -5.93 8.55
C TYR A 154 -9.62 -7.15 7.75
N ASN A 155 -8.39 -7.17 7.26
CA ASN A 155 -7.86 -8.29 6.48
C ASN A 155 -7.75 -9.58 7.30
N VAL A 156 -7.35 -9.51 8.56
CA VAL A 156 -7.33 -10.67 9.46
C VAL A 156 -8.73 -11.26 9.62
N LEU A 157 -9.74 -10.39 9.86
CA LEU A 157 -11.14 -10.84 9.96
C LEU A 157 -11.63 -11.44 8.64
N LEU A 158 -11.34 -10.80 7.51
CA LEU A 158 -11.68 -11.32 6.19
C LEU A 158 -11.08 -12.72 5.97
N TYR A 159 -9.79 -12.91 6.22
CA TYR A 159 -9.12 -14.19 6.01
C TYR A 159 -9.64 -15.28 6.95
N ILE A 160 -10.03 -14.94 8.17
CA ILE A 160 -10.71 -15.88 9.08
C ILE A 160 -12.07 -16.30 8.48
N ILE A 161 -12.86 -15.34 8.01
CA ILE A 161 -14.15 -15.63 7.37
C ILE A 161 -13.94 -16.52 6.13
N CYS A 162 -12.97 -16.21 5.27
CA CYS A 162 -12.62 -17.03 4.12
C CYS A 162 -12.28 -18.47 4.53
N GLY A 163 -11.44 -18.65 5.56
CA GLY A 163 -11.06 -19.98 6.05
C GLY A 163 -12.25 -20.80 6.56
N VAL A 164 -13.17 -20.18 7.28
CA VAL A 164 -14.36 -20.82 7.82
C VAL A 164 -15.36 -21.17 6.70
N VAL A 165 -15.66 -20.21 5.82
CA VAL A 165 -16.66 -20.36 4.75
C VAL A 165 -16.22 -21.36 3.70
N MET A 166 -14.95 -21.32 3.30
CA MET A 166 -14.39 -22.22 2.29
C MET A 166 -13.94 -23.57 2.86
N GLY A 167 -13.94 -23.73 4.19
CA GLY A 167 -13.50 -24.96 4.86
C GLY A 167 -12.01 -25.30 4.68
N SER A 168 -11.19 -24.33 4.30
CA SER A 168 -9.76 -24.50 4.07
C SER A 168 -8.96 -23.31 4.56
N TRP A 169 -7.88 -23.55 5.30
CA TRP A 169 -6.98 -22.51 5.81
C TRP A 169 -5.78 -22.24 4.91
N ILE A 170 -5.54 -23.06 3.89
CA ILE A 170 -4.38 -22.94 3.01
C ILE A 170 -4.43 -21.60 2.24
N LEU A 171 -5.54 -21.32 1.58
CA LEU A 171 -5.71 -20.10 0.79
C LEU A 171 -5.62 -18.81 1.63
N PRO A 172 -6.32 -18.69 2.79
CA PRO A 172 -6.15 -17.57 3.69
C PRO A 172 -4.71 -17.35 4.17
N LEU A 173 -3.96 -18.41 4.47
CA LEU A 173 -2.55 -18.30 4.89
C LEU A 173 -1.66 -17.77 3.76
N TYR A 174 -1.84 -18.23 2.51
CA TYR A 174 -1.14 -17.64 1.37
C TYR A 174 -1.58 -16.21 1.08
N SER A 175 -2.83 -15.85 1.37
CA SER A 175 -3.33 -14.48 1.25
C SER A 175 -2.65 -13.50 2.22
N ILE A 176 -2.17 -13.98 3.37
CA ILE A 176 -1.30 -13.19 4.25
C ILE A 176 0.02 -12.84 3.54
N VAL A 177 0.59 -13.76 2.75
CA VAL A 177 1.79 -13.50 1.95
C VAL A 177 1.50 -12.44 0.88
N THR A 178 0.35 -12.57 0.18
CA THR A 178 -0.12 -11.57 -0.79
C THR A 178 -0.21 -10.18 -0.15
N TYR A 179 -0.89 -10.07 0.99
CA TYR A 179 -1.03 -8.82 1.73
C TYR A 179 0.32 -8.24 2.17
N ALA A 180 1.20 -9.07 2.73
CA ALA A 180 2.53 -8.63 3.18
C ALA A 180 3.39 -8.10 2.01
N ALA A 181 3.39 -8.81 0.88
CA ALA A 181 4.09 -8.39 -0.33
C ALA A 181 3.50 -7.10 -0.91
N GLY A 182 2.18 -7.02 -1.01
CA GLY A 182 1.46 -5.84 -1.48
C GLY A 182 1.71 -4.61 -0.59
N SER A 183 1.52 -4.74 0.71
CA SER A 183 1.73 -3.66 1.67
C SER A 183 3.15 -3.10 1.61
N LYS A 184 4.17 -3.96 1.55
CA LYS A 184 5.57 -3.53 1.41
C LYS A 184 5.84 -2.83 0.08
N THR A 185 5.20 -3.27 -0.98
CA THR A 185 5.31 -2.63 -2.30
C THR A 185 4.62 -1.27 -2.31
N VAL A 186 3.44 -1.16 -1.69
CA VAL A 186 2.73 0.12 -1.51
C VAL A 186 3.61 1.11 -0.74
N ASP A 187 4.16 0.72 0.41
CA ASP A 187 5.06 1.55 1.20
C ASP A 187 6.23 2.05 0.36
N PHE A 188 6.86 1.15 -0.41
CA PHE A 188 7.99 1.49 -1.27
C PHE A 188 7.64 2.48 -2.38
N ILE A 189 6.47 2.33 -3.01
CA ILE A 189 6.02 3.21 -4.10
C ILE A 189 5.58 4.58 -3.56
N VAL A 190 4.87 4.60 -2.43
CA VAL A 190 4.35 5.83 -1.80
C VAL A 190 5.49 6.66 -1.22
N ASP A 191 6.35 6.05 -0.41
CA ASP A 191 7.50 6.74 0.20
C ASP A 191 8.55 7.13 -0.85
N GLY A 192 8.67 6.34 -1.92
CA GLY A 192 9.66 6.51 -2.98
C GLY A 192 11.08 6.15 -2.54
N LEU A 193 12.01 6.24 -3.51
CA LEU A 193 13.43 6.05 -3.28
C LEU A 193 14.08 7.24 -2.58
N ASP A 194 13.47 8.42 -2.70
CA ASP A 194 14.02 9.70 -2.24
C ASP A 194 13.52 10.09 -0.83
N SER A 195 13.17 9.09 0.01
CA SER A 195 12.78 9.41 1.38
C SER A 195 13.96 10.05 2.12
N ALA A 196 13.80 11.34 2.43
CA ALA A 196 14.76 12.09 3.22
C ALA A 196 14.54 11.85 4.71
N LYS A 197 15.62 11.79 5.47
CA LYS A 197 15.60 11.72 6.93
C LYS A 197 16.29 12.95 7.50
N ALA A 198 15.66 13.60 8.47
CA ALA A 198 16.29 14.63 9.24
C ALA A 198 17.07 14.00 10.40
N ALA A 199 18.32 14.41 10.58
CA ALA A 199 19.12 14.08 11.73
C ALA A 199 19.41 15.35 12.53
N MET A 200 19.28 15.24 13.87
CA MET A 200 19.69 16.29 14.81
C MET A 200 20.94 15.78 15.55
N ILE A 201 22.04 16.46 15.41
CA ILE A 201 23.32 16.13 16.05
C ILE A 201 23.58 17.20 17.12
N ILE A 202 23.56 16.81 18.40
CA ILE A 202 23.84 17.71 19.52
C ILE A 202 25.32 17.57 19.84
N THR A 203 26.07 18.67 19.74
CA THR A 203 27.52 18.66 19.89
C THR A 203 28.06 19.88 20.58
N THR A 204 29.30 19.77 21.10
CA THR A 204 30.15 20.89 21.57
C THR A 204 31.22 21.24 20.53
N HIS A 205 31.31 20.50 19.43
CA HIS A 205 32.28 20.69 18.33
C HIS A 205 31.56 20.89 17.00
N PRO A 206 30.77 21.99 16.86
CA PRO A 206 29.88 22.15 15.70
C PRO A 206 30.64 22.30 14.37
N ASP A 207 31.72 23.06 14.35
CA ASP A 207 32.44 23.37 13.11
C ASP A 207 33.13 22.15 12.50
N GLU A 208 33.67 21.26 13.35
CA GLU A 208 34.36 20.05 12.92
C GLU A 208 33.35 19.08 12.27
N ILE A 209 32.25 18.80 12.97
CA ILE A 209 31.19 17.90 12.48
C ILE A 209 30.48 18.53 11.27
N ALA A 210 30.20 19.82 11.29
CA ALA A 210 29.56 20.50 10.16
C ALA A 210 30.36 20.37 8.89
N ARG A 211 31.68 20.57 9.01
CA ARG A 211 32.62 20.48 7.88
C ARG A 211 32.70 19.04 7.36
N ALA A 212 32.88 18.07 8.25
CA ALA A 212 32.91 16.64 7.87
C ALA A 212 31.63 16.20 7.16
N VAL A 213 30.45 16.60 7.68
CA VAL A 213 29.16 16.27 7.06
C VAL A 213 29.00 16.94 5.70
N SER A 214 29.37 18.22 5.58
CA SER A 214 29.26 18.98 4.32
C SER A 214 30.19 18.43 3.23
N GLU A 215 31.43 18.10 3.59
CA GLU A 215 32.41 17.52 2.66
C GLU A 215 32.00 16.10 2.20
N GLU A 216 31.52 15.28 3.14
CA GLU A 216 31.15 13.87 2.83
C GLU A 216 29.89 13.75 2.00
N PHE A 217 28.86 14.56 2.27
CA PHE A 217 27.55 14.40 1.64
C PHE A 217 27.21 15.46 0.60
N GLY A 218 28.02 16.51 0.48
CA GLY A 218 27.77 17.66 -0.43
C GLY A 218 26.45 18.37 -0.09
N THR A 219 26.00 18.32 1.19
CA THR A 219 24.74 18.89 1.64
C THR A 219 24.95 20.00 2.65
N GLY A 220 24.07 20.99 2.63
CA GLY A 220 24.03 22.02 3.66
C GLY A 220 23.43 21.49 4.96
N LEU A 221 23.77 22.16 6.06
CA LEU A 221 23.17 21.91 7.37
C LEU A 221 22.80 23.23 8.05
N THR A 222 21.87 23.15 9.00
CA THR A 222 21.47 24.32 9.80
C THR A 222 22.08 24.20 11.19
N ILE A 223 22.73 25.28 11.65
CA ILE A 223 23.31 25.38 12.97
C ILE A 223 22.31 26.10 13.88
N ILE A 224 21.98 25.50 15.01
CA ILE A 224 21.04 26.05 16.00
C ILE A 224 21.77 26.12 17.34
N ASP A 225 21.83 27.28 17.94
CA ASP A 225 22.39 27.45 19.29
C ASP A 225 21.46 26.82 20.31
N ALA A 226 22.03 26.07 21.22
CA ALA A 226 21.30 25.33 22.25
C ALA A 226 22.03 25.41 23.59
N HIS A 227 21.33 25.07 24.66
CA HIS A 227 21.88 25.04 26.01
C HIS A 227 21.51 23.72 26.69
N GLY A 228 22.49 23.06 27.29
CA GLY A 228 22.26 21.80 28.01
C GLY A 228 21.67 22.10 29.40
N PHE A 229 20.40 21.81 29.60
CA PHE A 229 19.68 22.08 30.85
C PHE A 229 20.37 21.49 32.08
N TYR A 230 20.79 20.21 32.00
CA TYR A 230 21.43 19.54 33.15
C TYR A 230 22.90 19.91 33.33
N SER A 231 23.63 20.08 32.24
CA SER A 231 25.09 20.35 32.27
C SER A 231 25.41 21.80 32.35
N ASP A 232 24.44 22.70 32.24
CA ASP A 232 24.58 24.18 32.20
C ASP A 232 25.66 24.64 31.22
N THR A 233 25.81 23.93 30.08
CA THR A 233 26.83 24.20 29.08
C THR A 233 26.22 24.61 27.75
N PRO A 234 26.85 25.55 27.01
CA PRO A 234 26.43 25.82 25.64
C PRO A 234 26.64 24.59 24.76
N LYS A 235 25.70 24.31 23.91
CA LYS A 235 25.71 23.23 22.91
C LYS A 235 25.19 23.77 21.61
N THR A 236 25.46 23.03 20.55
CA THR A 236 24.92 23.33 19.22
C THR A 236 24.17 22.13 18.69
N VAL A 237 23.03 22.37 18.07
CA VAL A 237 22.29 21.37 17.32
C VAL A 237 22.55 21.59 15.85
N LEU A 238 23.14 20.60 15.20
CA LEU A 238 23.30 20.57 13.75
C LEU A 238 22.09 19.81 13.17
N TYR A 239 21.28 20.48 12.37
CA TYR A 239 20.16 19.90 11.67
C TYR A 239 20.54 19.64 10.22
N VAL A 240 20.55 18.38 9.81
CA VAL A 240 20.91 17.95 8.45
C VAL A 240 19.85 17.03 7.88
N VAL A 241 19.55 17.18 6.59
CA VAL A 241 18.64 16.30 5.86
C VAL A 241 19.48 15.44 4.93
N VAL A 242 19.38 14.13 5.12
CA VAL A 242 20.14 13.12 4.35
C VAL A 242 19.18 12.09 3.77
N ASN A 243 19.56 11.43 2.68
CA ASN A 243 18.78 10.33 2.15
C ASN A 243 18.96 9.04 3.00
N ARG A 244 18.10 8.03 2.75
CA ARG A 244 18.14 6.78 3.53
C ARG A 244 19.49 6.04 3.46
N PHE A 245 20.22 6.15 2.36
CA PHE A 245 21.50 5.50 2.17
C PHE A 245 22.63 6.22 2.91
N GLN A 246 22.55 7.54 2.98
CA GLN A 246 23.50 8.37 3.71
C GLN A 246 23.36 8.27 5.24
N THR A 247 22.18 7.85 5.72
CA THR A 247 21.91 7.74 7.17
C THR A 247 22.86 6.78 7.89
N VAL A 248 23.24 5.68 7.22
CA VAL A 248 24.18 4.69 7.82
C VAL A 248 25.56 5.32 7.94
N LYS A 249 26.02 5.98 6.89
CA LYS A 249 27.33 6.63 6.85
C LYS A 249 27.42 7.82 7.83
N LEU A 250 26.32 8.58 7.99
CA LEU A 250 26.23 9.67 8.96
C LEU A 250 26.42 9.20 10.42
N LYS A 251 26.07 7.95 10.75
CA LYS A 251 26.25 7.40 12.10
C LYS A 251 27.68 6.95 12.37
N THR A 252 28.50 6.79 11.35
CA THR A 252 29.88 6.32 11.43
C THR A 252 30.90 7.42 11.18
N LEU A 253 30.45 8.61 10.83
CA LEU A 253 31.23 9.81 10.69
C LEU A 253 31.48 10.46 12.05
#